data_d84827f22c2e0f2bb7bcf5dd2a9bd31f
#
_entry.id   d84827f22c2e0f2bb7bcf5dd2a9bd31f
#
_cell.length_a   1.000
_cell.length_b   1.000
_cell.length_c   1.000
_cell.angle_alpha   90.00
_cell.angle_beta   90.00
_cell.angle_gamma   90.00
#
_symmetry.space_group_name_H-M   'P 1'
#
loop_
_entity.id
_entity.type
_entity.pdbx_description
1 polymer ?
#
loop_
_entity_poly.entity_id
_entity_poly.type
_entity_poly.pdbx_seq_one_letter_code
_entity_poly.pdbx_strand_id
1 'polypeptide(L)'
;MQTNLENSKIAIIGLGYVGLPLAAAFAEKYKTVGYDINPTRVDQLQKGHDRTLEVTDQELQKVLVKTSVELDEKGNGLLVTDAILPISTANIYIVTVPTPTDKHNRPVLTPMIKASEMIAKVLKKGDVVIYESTVYPGVTEEECVPVLERISGLKYNEDFFAGYSPERINPGDKEHTVTKILKVTSGSTPEIAEYVDQLYKSIITAGTHKASCIKVAEAAKVIENSQRDINIAFVNELSKIFNLMGVDTQEVLEAAGTKWNFLPFKPGLVGGHCISVDPFYLAQKAQELGYHPEIILAGRRLNDSMGKHVATEVIKHMMRKDLKVIDSKVLILGFTFKEDCPDVRNTRVIDIYNELKSFDIDVCVYDPWADAAEVMHEYGIEIINGGRKTCFG
;
A
#
# COMPACT_ATOMS: atom_id res chain seq x y z
N MET A 1 -16.90 -25.13 -16.08
CA MET A 1 -16.23 -23.83 -15.92
C MET A 1 -15.37 -23.56 -17.14
N GLN A 2 -15.50 -22.41 -17.80
CA GLN A 2 -14.58 -22.03 -18.89
C GLN A 2 -13.28 -21.52 -18.27
N THR A 3 -12.29 -22.39 -18.14
CA THR A 3 -10.93 -22.07 -17.67
C THR A 3 -10.02 -21.56 -18.82
N ASN A 4 -10.61 -21.09 -19.92
CA ASN A 4 -9.86 -20.58 -21.06
C ASN A 4 -9.58 -19.08 -20.85
N LEU A 5 -8.31 -18.71 -20.73
CA LEU A 5 -7.86 -17.32 -20.58
C LEU A 5 -8.24 -16.42 -21.77
N GLU A 6 -8.42 -16.97 -22.97
CA GLU A 6 -8.78 -16.21 -24.18
C GLU A 6 -10.10 -15.44 -24.03
N ASN A 7 -11.01 -15.93 -23.18
CA ASN A 7 -12.30 -15.30 -22.91
C ASN A 7 -12.29 -14.38 -21.68
N SER A 8 -11.13 -14.12 -21.10
CA SER A 8 -11.01 -13.30 -19.90
C SER A 8 -11.31 -11.84 -20.20
N LYS A 9 -12.29 -11.29 -19.48
CA LYS A 9 -12.61 -9.86 -19.44
C LYS A 9 -12.45 -9.40 -18.01
N ILE A 10 -11.54 -8.46 -17.80
CA ILE A 10 -11.06 -8.10 -16.46
C ILE A 10 -11.64 -6.76 -16.05
N ALA A 11 -12.14 -6.67 -14.83
CA ALA A 11 -12.47 -5.41 -14.16
C ALA A 11 -11.53 -5.19 -12.98
N ILE A 12 -10.78 -4.09 -13.00
CA ILE A 12 -9.91 -3.66 -11.89
C ILE A 12 -10.66 -2.60 -11.08
N ILE A 13 -10.86 -2.85 -9.79
CA ILE A 13 -11.64 -1.98 -8.90
C ILE A 13 -10.68 -1.22 -7.97
N GLY A 14 -10.53 0.07 -8.22
CA GLY A 14 -9.54 0.96 -7.62
C GLY A 14 -8.32 1.16 -8.52
N LEU A 15 -8.06 2.40 -8.95
CA LEU A 15 -6.97 2.74 -9.86
C LEU A 15 -5.91 3.60 -9.18
N GLY A 16 -5.52 3.20 -7.97
CA GLY A 16 -4.41 3.79 -7.21
C GLY A 16 -3.05 3.26 -7.63
N TYR A 17 -2.08 3.32 -6.71
CA TYR A 17 -0.69 2.85 -6.88
C TYR A 17 -0.57 1.37 -7.30
N VAL A 18 -1.54 0.56 -6.94
CA VAL A 18 -1.58 -0.88 -7.23
C VAL A 18 -2.39 -1.17 -8.49
N GLY A 19 -3.63 -0.67 -8.52
CA GLY A 19 -4.60 -1.06 -9.54
C GLY A 19 -4.29 -0.52 -10.91
N LEU A 20 -3.73 0.69 -11.04
CA LEU A 20 -3.42 1.26 -12.35
C LEU A 20 -2.29 0.51 -13.08
N PRO A 21 -1.12 0.25 -12.46
CA PRO A 21 -0.08 -0.56 -13.12
C PRO A 21 -0.56 -1.94 -13.51
N LEU A 22 -1.36 -2.57 -12.65
CA LEU A 22 -1.95 -3.88 -12.93
C LEU A 22 -2.95 -3.82 -14.10
N ALA A 23 -3.82 -2.80 -14.13
CA ALA A 23 -4.77 -2.59 -15.22
C ALA A 23 -4.06 -2.36 -16.57
N ALA A 24 -2.98 -1.56 -16.57
CA ALA A 24 -2.18 -1.32 -17.77
C ALA A 24 -1.52 -2.61 -18.27
N ALA A 25 -0.96 -3.41 -17.37
CA ALA A 25 -0.32 -4.69 -17.72
C ALA A 25 -1.32 -5.70 -18.29
N PHE A 26 -2.49 -5.85 -17.70
CA PHE A 26 -3.54 -6.72 -18.24
C PHE A 26 -4.10 -6.19 -19.56
N ALA A 27 -4.24 -4.88 -19.72
CA ALA A 27 -4.77 -4.26 -20.93
C ALA A 27 -3.91 -4.48 -22.18
N GLU A 28 -2.64 -4.82 -22.04
CA GLU A 28 -1.82 -5.21 -23.18
C GLU A 28 -2.28 -6.52 -23.82
N LYS A 29 -3.00 -7.38 -23.08
CA LYS A 29 -3.40 -8.71 -23.53
C LYS A 29 -4.90 -8.95 -23.51
N TYR A 30 -5.64 -8.31 -22.61
CA TYR A 30 -7.03 -8.58 -22.32
C TYR A 30 -7.90 -7.32 -22.42
N LYS A 31 -9.20 -7.53 -22.62
CA LYS A 31 -10.21 -6.48 -22.43
C LYS A 31 -10.25 -6.14 -20.96
N THR A 32 -9.79 -4.93 -20.60
CA THR A 32 -9.69 -4.49 -19.22
C THR A 32 -10.51 -3.23 -18.99
N VAL A 33 -11.36 -3.25 -17.97
CA VAL A 33 -12.10 -2.09 -17.48
C VAL A 33 -11.52 -1.68 -16.15
N GLY A 34 -10.99 -0.48 -16.05
CA GLY A 34 -10.53 0.11 -14.80
C GLY A 34 -11.63 0.99 -14.20
N TYR A 35 -12.06 0.66 -13.00
CA TYR A 35 -13.06 1.42 -12.26
C TYR A 35 -12.42 2.15 -11.07
N ASP A 36 -12.74 3.44 -10.93
CA ASP A 36 -12.41 4.20 -9.72
C ASP A 36 -13.62 5.04 -9.29
N ILE A 37 -13.85 5.12 -7.98
CA ILE A 37 -14.95 5.89 -7.41
C ILE A 37 -14.69 7.41 -7.47
N ASN A 38 -13.43 7.83 -7.65
CA ASN A 38 -13.03 9.23 -7.70
C ASN A 38 -13.12 9.78 -9.13
N PRO A 39 -14.11 10.65 -9.46
CA PRO A 39 -14.29 11.17 -10.81
C PRO A 39 -13.07 11.96 -11.32
N THR A 40 -12.38 12.67 -10.41
CA THR A 40 -11.17 13.43 -10.76
C THR A 40 -10.05 12.48 -11.20
N ARG A 41 -9.90 11.33 -10.52
CA ARG A 41 -8.94 10.30 -10.90
C ARG A 41 -9.27 9.73 -12.27
N VAL A 42 -10.53 9.41 -12.51
CA VAL A 42 -11.01 8.89 -13.80
C VAL A 42 -10.75 9.89 -14.93
N ASP A 43 -11.08 11.17 -14.75
CA ASP A 43 -10.84 12.22 -15.75
C ASP A 43 -9.33 12.38 -16.08
N GLN A 44 -8.46 12.36 -15.07
CA GLN A 44 -7.01 12.42 -15.28
C GLN A 44 -6.50 11.22 -16.10
N LEU A 45 -6.92 10.02 -15.73
CA LEU A 45 -6.50 8.78 -16.42
C LEU A 45 -7.04 8.70 -17.85
N GLN A 46 -8.28 9.13 -18.09
CA GLN A 46 -8.85 9.21 -19.45
C GLN A 46 -8.09 10.18 -20.36
N LYS A 47 -7.46 11.21 -19.78
CA LYS A 47 -6.56 12.13 -20.48
C LYS A 47 -5.15 11.57 -20.66
N GLY A 48 -4.87 10.38 -20.16
CA GLY A 48 -3.58 9.71 -20.25
C GLY A 48 -2.53 10.25 -19.27
N HIS A 49 -2.96 10.76 -18.11
CA HIS A 49 -2.07 11.29 -17.08
C HIS A 49 -2.24 10.55 -15.75
N ASP A 50 -1.13 10.06 -15.19
CA ASP A 50 -1.07 9.39 -13.90
C ASP A 50 -0.39 10.27 -12.84
N ARG A 51 -1.17 10.87 -11.93
CA ARG A 51 -0.63 11.66 -10.81
C ARG A 51 0.20 10.85 -9.80
N THR A 52 0.05 9.51 -9.79
CA THR A 52 0.82 8.65 -8.89
C THR A 52 2.22 8.33 -9.42
N LEU A 53 2.49 8.66 -10.69
CA LEU A 53 3.76 8.45 -11.39
C LEU A 53 4.21 6.97 -11.46
N GLU A 54 3.28 6.03 -11.26
CA GLU A 54 3.53 4.59 -11.35
C GLU A 54 3.51 4.09 -12.79
N VAL A 55 2.67 4.69 -13.64
CA VAL A 55 2.58 4.42 -15.08
C VAL A 55 2.92 5.70 -15.83
N THR A 56 3.82 5.62 -16.78
CA THR A 56 4.15 6.80 -17.61
C THR A 56 2.99 7.16 -18.54
N ASP A 57 2.86 8.45 -18.89
CA ASP A 57 1.81 8.91 -19.79
C ASP A 57 1.87 8.15 -21.15
N GLN A 58 3.05 7.79 -21.62
CA GLN A 58 3.23 7.02 -22.85
C GLN A 58 2.70 5.59 -22.73
N GLU A 59 3.02 4.90 -21.64
CA GLU A 59 2.53 3.53 -21.38
C GLU A 59 1.02 3.53 -21.21
N LEU A 60 0.47 4.51 -20.49
CA LEU A 60 -0.97 4.62 -20.28
C LEU A 60 -1.71 4.89 -21.61
N GLN A 61 -1.24 5.85 -22.42
CA GLN A 61 -1.85 6.19 -23.72
C GLN A 61 -1.81 5.03 -24.70
N LYS A 62 -0.80 4.15 -24.64
CA LYS A 62 -0.69 2.98 -25.51
C LYS A 62 -1.85 2.00 -25.32
N VAL A 63 -2.35 1.85 -24.10
CA VAL A 63 -3.40 0.87 -23.75
C VAL A 63 -4.79 1.47 -23.64
N LEU A 64 -4.94 2.79 -23.50
CA LEU A 64 -6.23 3.44 -23.35
C LEU A 64 -7.14 3.26 -24.55
N VAL A 65 -8.42 3.01 -24.27
CA VAL A 65 -9.52 3.07 -25.23
C VAL A 65 -10.61 3.99 -24.66
N LYS A 66 -11.39 4.62 -25.56
CA LYS A 66 -12.35 5.66 -25.18
C LYS A 66 -13.76 5.10 -24.90
N THR A 67 -14.09 3.97 -25.53
CA THR A 67 -15.45 3.40 -25.45
C THR A 67 -15.42 1.89 -25.32
N SER A 68 -16.51 1.33 -24.80
CA SER A 68 -16.70 -0.14 -24.74
C SER A 68 -16.72 -0.77 -26.14
N VAL A 69 -17.22 -0.05 -27.14
CA VAL A 69 -17.22 -0.52 -28.53
C VAL A 69 -15.79 -0.67 -29.05
N GLU A 70 -14.95 0.36 -28.85
CA GLU A 70 -13.53 0.31 -29.21
C GLU A 70 -12.80 -0.84 -28.51
N LEU A 71 -13.09 -1.06 -27.21
CA LEU A 71 -12.51 -2.16 -26.45
C LEU A 71 -12.93 -3.53 -27.02
N ASP A 72 -14.18 -3.65 -27.46
CA ASP A 72 -14.68 -4.89 -28.05
C ASP A 72 -14.09 -5.15 -29.44
N GLU A 73 -13.92 -4.12 -30.25
CA GLU A 73 -13.32 -4.21 -31.59
C GLU A 73 -11.84 -4.57 -31.54
N LYS A 74 -11.07 -3.94 -30.65
CA LYS A 74 -9.64 -4.22 -30.50
C LYS A 74 -9.34 -5.57 -29.85
N GLY A 75 -10.22 -6.05 -28.97
CA GLY A 75 -10.03 -7.30 -28.24
C GLY A 75 -9.10 -7.17 -27.01
N ASN A 76 -8.38 -6.06 -26.86
CA ASN A 76 -7.56 -5.69 -25.71
C ASN A 76 -7.56 -4.16 -25.51
N GLY A 77 -7.10 -3.69 -24.34
CA GLY A 77 -7.04 -2.27 -24.00
C GLY A 77 -7.63 -1.97 -22.62
N LEU A 78 -7.50 -0.73 -22.18
CA LEU A 78 -7.97 -0.23 -20.89
C LEU A 78 -9.06 0.82 -21.10
N LEU A 79 -10.27 0.50 -20.68
CA LEU A 79 -11.37 1.47 -20.55
C LEU A 79 -11.44 1.95 -19.10
N VAL A 80 -11.21 3.24 -18.86
CA VAL A 80 -11.29 3.83 -17.51
C VAL A 80 -12.67 4.44 -17.29
N THR A 81 -13.32 4.16 -16.15
CA THR A 81 -14.69 4.59 -15.87
C THR A 81 -14.99 4.71 -14.37
N ASP A 82 -15.95 5.53 -14.00
CA ASP A 82 -16.63 5.57 -12.69
C ASP A 82 -18.05 4.96 -12.74
N ALA A 83 -18.46 4.41 -13.88
CA ALA A 83 -19.76 3.79 -14.07
C ALA A 83 -19.70 2.27 -13.87
N ILE A 84 -20.77 1.70 -13.28
CA ILE A 84 -20.88 0.26 -13.00
C ILE A 84 -21.15 -0.55 -14.28
N LEU A 85 -21.87 0.00 -15.25
CA LEU A 85 -22.31 -0.75 -16.42
C LEU A 85 -21.15 -1.38 -17.23
N PRO A 86 -20.03 -0.70 -17.52
CA PRO A 86 -18.92 -1.32 -18.23
C PRO A 86 -18.30 -2.51 -17.50
N ILE A 87 -18.23 -2.49 -16.16
CA ILE A 87 -17.67 -3.62 -15.39
C ILE A 87 -18.56 -4.85 -15.40
N SER A 88 -19.87 -4.71 -15.67
CA SER A 88 -20.80 -5.85 -15.72
C SER A 88 -20.50 -6.85 -16.84
N THR A 89 -19.69 -6.44 -17.84
CA THR A 89 -19.26 -7.32 -18.93
C THR A 89 -18.09 -8.24 -18.54
N ALA A 90 -17.40 -7.93 -17.42
CA ALA A 90 -16.27 -8.71 -16.93
C ALA A 90 -16.71 -10.08 -16.40
N ASN A 91 -15.79 -11.02 -16.37
CA ASN A 91 -15.89 -12.31 -15.70
C ASN A 91 -14.78 -12.54 -14.67
N ILE A 92 -13.84 -11.60 -14.58
CA ILE A 92 -12.80 -11.52 -13.55
C ILE A 92 -12.84 -10.13 -12.95
N TYR A 93 -13.00 -10.05 -11.64
CA TYR A 93 -12.98 -8.81 -10.88
C TYR A 93 -11.77 -8.82 -9.97
N ILE A 94 -10.90 -7.82 -10.08
CA ILE A 94 -9.70 -7.69 -9.23
C ILE A 94 -9.85 -6.45 -8.36
N VAL A 95 -9.86 -6.64 -7.06
CA VAL A 95 -10.09 -5.59 -6.06
C VAL A 95 -8.75 -5.11 -5.51
N THR A 96 -8.45 -3.83 -5.76
CA THR A 96 -7.19 -3.16 -5.39
C THR A 96 -7.45 -1.88 -4.58
N VAL A 97 -8.53 -1.86 -3.81
CA VAL A 97 -8.94 -0.72 -2.99
C VAL A 97 -8.06 -0.61 -1.74
N PRO A 98 -7.91 0.61 -1.15
CA PRO A 98 -7.12 0.78 0.06
C PRO A 98 -7.75 0.08 1.27
N THR A 99 -6.89 -0.33 2.20
CA THR A 99 -7.24 -0.93 3.49
C THR A 99 -6.52 -0.15 4.60
N PRO A 100 -7.03 1.02 5.02
CA PRO A 100 -6.42 1.84 6.06
C PRO A 100 -6.69 1.28 7.46
N THR A 101 -6.07 1.88 8.46
CA THR A 101 -6.44 1.71 9.88
C THR A 101 -7.20 2.94 10.38
N ASP A 102 -8.03 2.74 11.43
CA ASP A 102 -8.69 3.85 12.15
C ASP A 102 -7.71 4.52 13.14
N LYS A 103 -8.17 5.57 13.83
CA LYS A 103 -7.39 6.28 14.87
C LYS A 103 -6.95 5.40 16.04
N HIS A 104 -7.45 4.18 16.17
CA HIS A 104 -7.07 3.18 17.17
C HIS A 104 -6.23 2.05 16.57
N ASN A 105 -5.69 2.25 15.37
CA ASN A 105 -4.90 1.27 14.63
C ASN A 105 -5.66 -0.03 14.31
N ARG A 106 -7.00 0.02 14.20
CA ARG A 106 -7.81 -1.15 13.82
C ARG A 106 -8.04 -1.14 12.31
N PRO A 107 -7.98 -2.31 11.65
CA PRO A 107 -8.26 -2.45 10.23
C PRO A 107 -9.63 -1.89 9.83
N VAL A 108 -9.68 -1.11 8.74
CA VAL A 108 -10.91 -0.59 8.16
C VAL A 108 -11.19 -1.30 6.84
N LEU A 109 -12.05 -2.31 6.88
CA LEU A 109 -12.41 -3.11 5.71
C LEU A 109 -13.53 -2.48 4.86
N THR A 110 -14.06 -1.33 5.26
CA THR A 110 -15.18 -0.66 4.58
C THR A 110 -14.98 -0.50 3.05
N PRO A 111 -13.78 -0.10 2.54
CA PRO A 111 -13.60 -0.01 1.10
C PRO A 111 -13.73 -1.37 0.39
N MET A 112 -13.21 -2.44 0.99
CA MET A 112 -13.33 -3.80 0.44
C MET A 112 -14.77 -4.31 0.45
N ILE A 113 -15.49 -4.08 1.54
CA ILE A 113 -16.91 -4.44 1.67
C ILE A 113 -17.74 -3.71 0.61
N LYS A 114 -17.54 -2.39 0.45
CA LYS A 114 -18.23 -1.60 -0.59
C LYS A 114 -17.88 -2.06 -2.01
N ALA A 115 -16.64 -2.40 -2.28
CA ALA A 115 -16.24 -2.97 -3.56
C ALA A 115 -16.94 -4.32 -3.81
N SER A 116 -17.00 -5.19 -2.81
CA SER A 116 -17.71 -6.47 -2.87
C SER A 116 -19.22 -6.27 -3.07
N GLU A 117 -19.84 -5.30 -2.38
CA GLU A 117 -21.25 -4.94 -2.57
C GLU A 117 -21.55 -4.45 -4.01
N MET A 118 -20.62 -3.69 -4.58
CA MET A 118 -20.76 -3.21 -5.97
C MET A 118 -20.62 -4.35 -6.97
N ILE A 119 -19.58 -5.19 -6.82
CA ILE A 119 -19.34 -6.36 -7.69
C ILE A 119 -20.53 -7.32 -7.62
N ALA A 120 -21.05 -7.59 -6.43
CA ALA A 120 -22.17 -8.52 -6.23
C ALA A 120 -23.43 -8.17 -7.04
N LYS A 121 -23.65 -6.89 -7.35
CA LYS A 121 -24.80 -6.44 -8.18
C LYS A 121 -24.68 -6.85 -9.65
N VAL A 122 -23.47 -7.17 -10.11
CA VAL A 122 -23.19 -7.52 -11.51
C VAL A 122 -22.55 -8.90 -11.65
N LEU A 123 -22.33 -9.61 -10.55
CA LEU A 123 -21.71 -10.93 -10.49
C LEU A 123 -22.58 -11.98 -11.16
N LYS A 124 -21.96 -12.84 -11.95
CA LYS A 124 -22.62 -13.91 -12.71
C LYS A 124 -22.04 -15.28 -12.38
N LYS A 125 -22.76 -16.32 -12.74
CA LYS A 125 -22.27 -17.70 -12.61
C LYS A 125 -21.00 -17.91 -13.44
N GLY A 126 -19.99 -18.48 -12.81
CA GLY A 126 -18.67 -18.74 -13.38
C GLY A 126 -17.66 -17.60 -13.19
N ASP A 127 -18.07 -16.47 -12.64
CA ASP A 127 -17.16 -15.33 -12.38
C ASP A 127 -16.19 -15.61 -11.23
N VAL A 128 -15.05 -14.92 -11.29
CA VAL A 128 -14.00 -14.99 -10.26
C VAL A 128 -13.74 -13.60 -9.70
N VAL A 129 -13.73 -13.47 -8.36
CA VAL A 129 -13.37 -12.24 -7.65
C VAL A 129 -12.02 -12.43 -6.96
N ILE A 130 -11.02 -11.66 -7.37
CA ILE A 130 -9.65 -11.73 -6.85
C ILE A 130 -9.40 -10.49 -5.99
N TYR A 131 -8.92 -10.68 -4.77
CA TYR A 131 -8.54 -9.57 -3.91
C TYR A 131 -7.02 -9.41 -3.88
N GLU A 132 -6.55 -8.17 -3.99
CA GLU A 132 -5.12 -7.81 -3.90
C GLU A 132 -4.82 -6.90 -2.72
N SER A 133 -5.84 -6.27 -2.14
CA SER A 133 -5.70 -5.40 -0.98
C SER A 133 -5.08 -6.15 0.20
N THR A 134 -4.18 -5.50 0.93
CA THR A 134 -3.55 -6.11 2.11
C THR A 134 -4.56 -6.32 3.23
N VAL A 135 -4.60 -7.51 3.78
CA VAL A 135 -5.56 -7.93 4.81
C VAL A 135 -4.93 -8.92 5.79
N TYR A 136 -5.59 -9.18 6.93
CA TYR A 136 -5.25 -10.31 7.77
C TYR A 136 -5.79 -11.62 7.17
N PRO A 137 -5.23 -12.79 7.53
CA PRO A 137 -5.68 -14.08 7.03
C PRO A 137 -7.16 -14.35 7.34
N GLY A 138 -7.93 -14.64 6.31
CA GLY A 138 -9.35 -14.97 6.38
C GLY A 138 -10.29 -13.87 5.87
N VAL A 139 -9.85 -12.64 5.66
CA VAL A 139 -10.74 -11.54 5.24
C VAL A 139 -11.47 -11.84 3.93
N THR A 140 -10.79 -12.39 2.94
CA THR A 140 -11.44 -12.72 1.66
C THR A 140 -12.62 -13.64 1.86
N GLU A 141 -12.44 -14.73 2.61
CA GLU A 141 -13.45 -15.78 2.75
C GLU A 141 -14.45 -15.51 3.88
N GLU A 142 -14.01 -14.84 4.97
CA GLU A 142 -14.83 -14.62 6.16
C GLU A 142 -15.65 -13.31 6.10
N GLU A 143 -15.13 -12.28 5.40
CA GLU A 143 -15.74 -10.95 5.34
C GLU A 143 -16.31 -10.60 3.95
N CYS A 144 -15.53 -10.83 2.88
CA CYS A 144 -15.92 -10.39 1.55
C CYS A 144 -16.87 -11.38 0.85
N VAL A 145 -16.58 -12.66 0.90
CA VAL A 145 -17.42 -13.72 0.28
C VAL A 145 -18.86 -13.69 0.79
N PRO A 146 -19.14 -13.58 2.10
CA PRO A 146 -20.53 -13.49 2.59
C PRO A 146 -21.30 -12.29 2.04
N VAL A 147 -20.62 -11.18 1.77
CA VAL A 147 -21.22 -9.99 1.13
C VAL A 147 -21.60 -10.29 -0.32
N LEU A 148 -20.68 -10.95 -1.06
CA LEU A 148 -20.94 -11.38 -2.45
C LEU A 148 -22.14 -12.32 -2.52
N GLU A 149 -22.21 -13.35 -1.66
CA GLU A 149 -23.34 -14.30 -1.60
C GLU A 149 -24.67 -13.62 -1.28
N ARG A 150 -24.67 -12.81 -0.22
CA ARG A 150 -25.89 -12.15 0.28
C ARG A 150 -26.54 -11.26 -0.78
N ILE A 151 -25.75 -10.51 -1.56
CA ILE A 151 -26.28 -9.53 -2.50
C ILE A 151 -26.54 -10.13 -3.88
N SER A 152 -25.67 -11.00 -4.37
CA SER A 152 -25.84 -11.64 -5.67
C SER A 152 -26.86 -12.79 -5.66
N GLY A 153 -27.06 -13.43 -4.50
CA GLY A 153 -27.84 -14.67 -4.39
C GLY A 153 -27.12 -15.89 -4.94
N LEU A 154 -25.87 -15.76 -5.34
CA LEU A 154 -25.02 -16.84 -5.87
C LEU A 154 -24.30 -17.54 -4.72
N LYS A 155 -23.89 -18.79 -4.94
CA LYS A 155 -23.18 -19.60 -3.96
C LYS A 155 -21.69 -19.67 -4.24
N TYR A 156 -20.91 -19.42 -3.22
CA TYR A 156 -19.45 -19.55 -3.22
C TYR A 156 -19.00 -20.98 -3.52
N ASN A 157 -17.99 -21.12 -4.39
CA ASN A 157 -17.44 -22.38 -4.88
C ASN A 157 -18.43 -23.29 -5.66
N GLU A 158 -19.64 -22.80 -5.95
CA GLU A 158 -20.61 -23.44 -6.84
C GLU A 158 -20.90 -22.54 -8.06
N ASP A 159 -21.38 -21.33 -7.80
CA ASP A 159 -21.79 -20.38 -8.83
C ASP A 159 -20.72 -19.32 -9.14
N PHE A 160 -19.95 -18.89 -8.14
CA PHE A 160 -18.82 -17.98 -8.30
C PHE A 160 -17.65 -18.42 -7.42
N PHE A 161 -16.47 -17.83 -7.67
CA PHE A 161 -15.25 -18.25 -7.02
C PHE A 161 -14.45 -17.04 -6.55
N ALA A 162 -13.50 -17.27 -5.62
CA ALA A 162 -12.60 -16.24 -5.14
C ALA A 162 -11.14 -16.61 -5.33
N GLY A 163 -10.29 -15.59 -5.40
CA GLY A 163 -8.85 -15.70 -5.36
C GLY A 163 -8.25 -14.58 -4.50
N TYR A 164 -6.99 -14.74 -4.16
CA TYR A 164 -6.21 -13.70 -3.52
C TYR A 164 -4.79 -13.70 -4.09
N SER A 165 -4.31 -12.51 -4.43
CA SER A 165 -2.97 -12.32 -4.97
C SER A 165 -2.40 -10.99 -4.44
N PRO A 166 -1.59 -11.02 -3.38
CA PRO A 166 -1.11 -9.80 -2.74
C PRO A 166 -0.25 -8.94 -3.65
N GLU A 167 -0.40 -7.62 -3.54
CA GLU A 167 0.52 -6.71 -4.16
C GLU A 167 1.84 -6.61 -3.37
N ARG A 168 2.96 -6.60 -4.09
CA ARG A 168 4.32 -6.56 -3.55
C ARG A 168 5.15 -5.42 -4.09
N ILE A 169 4.54 -4.49 -4.86
CA ILE A 169 5.21 -3.28 -5.37
C ILE A 169 5.62 -2.40 -4.19
N ASN A 170 6.77 -1.78 -4.32
CA ASN A 170 7.22 -0.72 -3.47
C ASN A 170 7.03 0.62 -4.23
N PRO A 171 6.06 1.48 -3.86
CA PRO A 171 5.81 2.72 -4.58
C PRO A 171 7.08 3.53 -4.80
N GLY A 172 7.28 4.03 -6.03
CA GLY A 172 8.48 4.76 -6.44
C GLY A 172 9.67 3.87 -6.87
N ASP A 173 9.60 2.55 -6.71
CA ASP A 173 10.62 1.62 -7.19
C ASP A 173 10.42 1.33 -8.69
N LYS A 174 11.32 1.81 -9.52
CA LYS A 174 11.25 1.64 -10.98
C LYS A 174 11.93 0.37 -11.51
N GLU A 175 12.68 -0.32 -10.66
CA GLU A 175 13.32 -1.59 -11.01
C GLU A 175 12.38 -2.77 -10.76
N HIS A 176 11.68 -2.77 -9.61
CA HIS A 176 10.77 -3.82 -9.19
C HIS A 176 9.32 -3.45 -9.54
N THR A 177 9.02 -3.39 -10.83
CA THR A 177 7.67 -3.10 -11.33
C THR A 177 6.73 -4.31 -11.17
N VAL A 178 5.42 -4.11 -11.31
CA VAL A 178 4.39 -5.16 -11.15
C VAL A 178 4.71 -6.44 -11.93
N THR A 179 5.26 -6.35 -13.12
CA THR A 179 5.58 -7.50 -13.98
C THR A 179 6.90 -8.19 -13.62
N LYS A 180 7.79 -7.52 -12.88
CA LYS A 180 9.15 -7.99 -12.54
C LYS A 180 9.29 -8.54 -11.13
N ILE A 181 8.25 -8.52 -10.32
CA ILE A 181 8.23 -9.11 -8.97
C ILE A 181 7.53 -10.45 -9.03
N LEU A 182 8.12 -11.48 -8.41
CA LEU A 182 7.46 -12.78 -8.26
C LEU A 182 6.14 -12.60 -7.51
N LYS A 183 5.03 -12.97 -8.14
CA LYS A 183 3.68 -12.77 -7.63
C LYS A 183 3.19 -14.00 -6.87
N VAL A 184 2.61 -13.82 -5.69
CA VAL A 184 1.91 -14.89 -4.98
C VAL A 184 0.49 -14.97 -5.51
N THR A 185 -0.01 -16.17 -5.77
CA THR A 185 -1.35 -16.42 -6.29
C THR A 185 -2.06 -17.49 -5.47
N SER A 186 -3.37 -17.42 -5.38
CA SER A 186 -4.20 -18.44 -4.72
C SER A 186 -5.62 -18.42 -5.24
N GLY A 187 -6.37 -19.48 -4.98
CA GLY A 187 -7.77 -19.60 -5.36
C GLY A 187 -8.55 -20.47 -4.38
N SER A 188 -9.86 -20.35 -4.44
CA SER A 188 -10.80 -21.00 -3.53
C SER A 188 -10.97 -22.51 -3.78
N THR A 189 -10.62 -22.97 -4.97
CA THR A 189 -10.49 -24.40 -5.31
C THR A 189 -9.19 -24.63 -6.05
N PRO A 190 -8.71 -25.89 -6.17
CA PRO A 190 -7.49 -26.19 -6.93
C PRO A 190 -7.54 -25.70 -8.39
N GLU A 191 -8.70 -25.82 -9.05
CA GLU A 191 -8.91 -25.38 -10.43
C GLU A 191 -8.87 -23.86 -10.54
N ILE A 192 -9.45 -23.14 -9.59
CA ILE A 192 -9.42 -21.70 -9.53
C ILE A 192 -8.01 -21.19 -9.21
N ALA A 193 -7.31 -21.85 -8.28
CA ALA A 193 -5.92 -21.52 -7.97
C ALA A 193 -5.02 -21.63 -9.21
N GLU A 194 -5.22 -22.68 -10.03
CA GLU A 194 -4.52 -22.83 -11.30
C GLU A 194 -4.90 -21.76 -12.31
N TYR A 195 -6.20 -21.45 -12.43
CA TYR A 195 -6.69 -20.41 -13.33
C TYR A 195 -6.13 -19.03 -12.97
N VAL A 196 -6.18 -18.64 -11.69
CA VAL A 196 -5.62 -17.40 -11.18
C VAL A 196 -4.11 -17.36 -11.42
N ASP A 197 -3.41 -18.45 -11.15
CA ASP A 197 -1.97 -18.56 -11.34
C ASP A 197 -1.57 -18.34 -12.82
N GLN A 198 -2.28 -18.98 -13.74
CA GLN A 198 -2.05 -18.80 -15.19
C GLN A 198 -2.41 -17.39 -15.67
N LEU A 199 -3.47 -16.78 -15.11
CA LEU A 199 -3.85 -15.40 -15.43
C LEU A 199 -2.69 -14.44 -15.09
N TYR A 200 -2.16 -14.53 -13.87
CA TYR A 200 -1.03 -13.69 -13.47
C TYR A 200 0.27 -14.03 -14.22
N LYS A 201 0.57 -15.29 -14.44
CA LYS A 201 1.70 -15.70 -15.28
C LYS A 201 1.68 -15.09 -16.67
N SER A 202 0.51 -14.77 -17.19
CA SER A 202 0.39 -14.15 -18.51
C SER A 202 1.02 -12.76 -18.57
N ILE A 203 1.12 -12.03 -17.45
CA ILE A 203 1.67 -10.66 -17.36
C ILE A 203 2.92 -10.56 -16.48
N ILE A 204 3.14 -11.50 -15.56
CA ILE A 204 4.26 -11.46 -14.61
C ILE A 204 5.46 -12.23 -15.19
N THR A 205 6.49 -11.53 -15.60
CA THR A 205 7.69 -12.12 -16.19
C THR A 205 8.62 -12.78 -15.15
N ALA A 206 8.56 -12.31 -13.89
CA ALA A 206 9.33 -12.89 -12.80
C ALA A 206 8.79 -14.24 -12.29
N GLY A 207 7.64 -14.68 -12.82
CA GLY A 207 6.97 -15.90 -12.40
C GLY A 207 6.03 -15.72 -11.22
N THR A 208 5.40 -16.82 -10.80
CA THR A 208 4.43 -16.86 -9.71
C THR A 208 4.76 -17.93 -8.69
N HIS A 209 4.29 -17.74 -7.47
CA HIS A 209 4.24 -18.75 -6.42
C HIS A 209 2.78 -19.04 -6.06
N LYS A 210 2.30 -20.22 -6.43
CA LYS A 210 0.95 -20.65 -6.12
C LYS A 210 0.87 -21.14 -4.68
N ALA A 211 0.23 -20.37 -3.81
CA ALA A 211 -0.03 -20.73 -2.42
C ALA A 211 -1.08 -21.85 -2.34
N SER A 212 -1.06 -22.62 -1.26
CA SER A 212 -1.97 -23.75 -1.06
C SER A 212 -3.43 -23.34 -0.84
N CYS A 213 -3.68 -22.14 -0.33
CA CYS A 213 -5.01 -21.57 -0.15
C CYS A 213 -4.94 -20.04 0.00
N ILE A 214 -6.10 -19.38 -0.02
CA ILE A 214 -6.25 -17.93 0.14
C ILE A 214 -5.61 -17.44 1.44
N LYS A 215 -5.92 -18.06 2.58
CA LYS A 215 -5.40 -17.68 3.90
C LYS A 215 -3.85 -17.70 3.97
N VAL A 216 -3.21 -18.64 3.27
CA VAL A 216 -1.74 -18.70 3.21
C VAL A 216 -1.18 -17.51 2.42
N ALA A 217 -1.82 -17.13 1.30
CA ALA A 217 -1.39 -16.00 0.51
C ALA A 217 -1.60 -14.66 1.25
N GLU A 218 -2.72 -14.51 1.97
CA GLU A 218 -2.99 -13.36 2.85
C GLU A 218 -1.94 -13.28 3.97
N ALA A 219 -1.65 -14.41 4.64
CA ALA A 219 -0.64 -14.47 5.68
C ALA A 219 0.76 -14.10 5.17
N ALA A 220 1.14 -14.59 3.99
CA ALA A 220 2.44 -14.29 3.39
C ALA A 220 2.65 -12.78 3.24
N LYS A 221 1.64 -12.05 2.77
CA LYS A 221 1.72 -10.60 2.58
C LYS A 221 1.91 -9.86 3.90
N VAL A 222 1.10 -10.14 4.88
CA VAL A 222 1.13 -9.37 6.14
C VAL A 222 2.41 -9.61 6.94
N ILE A 223 3.02 -10.81 6.84
CA ILE A 223 4.28 -11.11 7.53
C ILE A 223 5.50 -10.47 6.85
N GLU A 224 5.50 -10.22 5.54
CA GLU A 224 6.58 -9.53 4.84
C GLU A 224 6.83 -8.14 5.45
N ASN A 225 5.76 -7.39 5.69
CA ASN A 225 5.84 -6.05 6.28
C ASN A 225 6.02 -6.09 7.80
N SER A 226 5.38 -7.02 8.50
CA SER A 226 5.58 -7.20 9.95
C SER A 226 7.02 -7.58 10.30
N GLN A 227 7.64 -8.46 9.52
CA GLN A 227 9.05 -8.83 9.69
C GLN A 227 9.98 -7.61 9.49
N ARG A 228 9.71 -6.79 8.48
CA ARG A 228 10.48 -5.56 8.23
C ARG A 228 10.32 -4.57 9.37
N ASP A 229 9.10 -4.36 9.85
CA ASP A 229 8.79 -3.49 10.98
C ASP A 229 9.53 -3.89 12.26
N ILE A 230 9.52 -5.18 12.61
CA ILE A 230 10.21 -5.73 13.78
C ILE A 230 11.74 -5.56 13.65
N ASN A 231 12.31 -5.81 12.47
CA ASN A 231 13.74 -5.63 12.25
C ASN A 231 14.16 -4.15 12.37
N ILE A 232 13.35 -3.22 11.87
CA ILE A 232 13.61 -1.79 12.06
C ILE A 232 13.46 -1.40 13.54
N ALA A 233 12.46 -1.94 14.24
CA ALA A 233 12.32 -1.71 15.68
C ALA A 233 13.56 -2.18 16.45
N PHE A 234 14.10 -3.33 16.12
CA PHE A 234 15.30 -3.85 16.72
C PHE A 234 16.50 -2.88 16.54
N VAL A 235 16.78 -2.42 15.31
CA VAL A 235 17.89 -1.50 15.08
C VAL A 235 17.61 -0.10 15.65
N ASN A 236 16.36 0.34 15.72
CA ASN A 236 15.94 1.55 16.44
C ASN A 236 16.24 1.46 17.95
N GLU A 237 15.97 0.30 18.56
CA GLU A 237 16.33 0.07 19.98
C GLU A 237 17.85 0.09 20.17
N LEU A 238 18.60 -0.58 19.29
CA LEU A 238 20.06 -0.54 19.32
C LEU A 238 20.59 0.89 19.24
N SER A 239 20.01 1.74 18.40
CA SER A 239 20.46 3.15 18.31
C SER A 239 20.27 3.92 19.61
N LYS A 240 19.19 3.67 20.36
CA LYS A 240 18.96 4.24 21.68
C LYS A 240 19.98 3.71 22.70
N ILE A 241 20.25 2.42 22.69
CA ILE A 241 21.22 1.78 23.61
C ILE A 241 22.64 2.33 23.35
N PHE A 242 23.07 2.36 22.08
CA PHE A 242 24.40 2.81 21.73
C PHE A 242 24.60 4.30 21.99
N ASN A 243 23.56 5.13 21.79
CA ASN A 243 23.59 6.53 22.17
C ASN A 243 23.86 6.70 23.70
N LEU A 244 23.21 5.89 24.54
CA LEU A 244 23.46 5.87 25.99
C LEU A 244 24.87 5.40 26.36
N MET A 245 25.44 4.51 25.56
CA MET A 245 26.81 4.00 25.76
C MET A 245 27.88 4.93 25.17
N GLY A 246 27.51 5.97 24.42
CA GLY A 246 28.45 6.83 23.72
C GLY A 246 29.17 6.13 22.54
N VAL A 247 28.51 5.12 21.94
CA VAL A 247 29.04 4.36 20.81
C VAL A 247 28.27 4.78 19.54
N ASP A 248 28.97 4.92 18.42
CA ASP A 248 28.37 5.23 17.15
C ASP A 248 27.61 4.03 16.58
N THR A 249 26.30 4.19 16.38
CA THR A 249 25.44 3.11 15.88
C THR A 249 25.80 2.67 14.47
N GLN A 250 26.20 3.61 13.60
CA GLN A 250 26.55 3.32 12.22
C GLN A 250 27.79 2.43 12.15
N GLU A 251 28.84 2.76 12.93
CA GLU A 251 30.07 1.96 13.00
C GLU A 251 29.78 0.53 13.49
N VAL A 252 28.89 0.37 14.49
CA VAL A 252 28.52 -0.96 14.98
C VAL A 252 27.77 -1.76 13.90
N LEU A 253 26.83 -1.14 13.19
CA LEU A 253 26.08 -1.80 12.13
C LEU A 253 26.97 -2.16 10.93
N GLU A 254 27.94 -1.32 10.59
CA GLU A 254 28.93 -1.61 9.55
C GLU A 254 29.80 -2.82 9.94
N ALA A 255 30.31 -2.83 11.17
CA ALA A 255 31.08 -3.96 11.67
C ALA A 255 30.26 -5.27 11.70
N ALA A 256 29.03 -5.22 12.21
CA ALA A 256 28.13 -6.37 12.24
C ALA A 256 27.76 -6.85 10.83
N GLY A 257 27.58 -5.90 9.89
CA GLY A 257 27.26 -6.14 8.48
C GLY A 257 28.34 -6.89 7.69
N THR A 258 29.56 -7.00 8.22
CA THR A 258 30.61 -7.84 7.62
C THR A 258 30.29 -9.32 7.70
N LYS A 259 29.35 -9.71 8.59
CA LYS A 259 28.90 -11.09 8.69
C LYS A 259 27.84 -11.37 7.60
N TRP A 260 28.07 -12.39 6.79
CA TRP A 260 27.29 -12.74 5.60
C TRP A 260 25.77 -12.89 5.82
N ASN A 261 25.32 -13.22 7.03
CA ASN A 261 23.89 -13.41 7.34
C ASN A 261 23.33 -12.31 8.25
N PHE A 262 24.03 -11.19 8.42
CA PHE A 262 23.49 -10.03 9.12
C PHE A 262 22.57 -9.26 8.16
N LEU A 263 21.36 -8.93 8.62
CA LEU A 263 20.39 -8.20 7.81
C LEU A 263 20.65 -6.70 7.86
N PRO A 264 20.75 -6.00 6.70
CA PRO A 264 21.23 -4.60 6.63
C PRO A 264 20.12 -3.58 6.93
N PHE A 265 19.41 -3.75 8.03
CA PHE A 265 18.46 -2.75 8.51
C PHE A 265 19.17 -1.58 9.17
N LYS A 266 18.58 -0.38 9.04
CA LYS A 266 19.06 0.86 9.62
C LYS A 266 18.01 1.49 10.52
N PRO A 267 18.40 2.25 11.55
CA PRO A 267 17.47 3.04 12.36
C PRO A 267 16.76 4.09 11.49
N GLY A 268 15.48 4.34 11.79
CA GLY A 268 14.72 5.34 11.07
C GLY A 268 13.26 5.41 11.51
N LEU A 269 12.55 6.37 10.95
CA LEU A 269 11.12 6.51 11.11
C LEU A 269 10.39 5.45 10.26
N VAL A 270 9.32 4.89 10.79
CA VAL A 270 8.51 3.88 10.09
C VAL A 270 7.11 4.44 9.86
N GLY A 271 6.92 5.05 8.72
CA GLY A 271 5.66 5.61 8.23
C GLY A 271 5.09 4.86 7.02
N GLY A 272 4.16 5.52 6.32
CA GLY A 272 3.54 5.02 5.09
C GLY A 272 2.37 4.07 5.33
N HIS A 273 1.89 3.44 4.23
CA HIS A 273 0.64 2.66 4.24
C HIS A 273 0.82 1.19 4.59
N CYS A 274 2.04 0.66 4.50
CA CYS A 274 2.27 -0.77 4.57
C CYS A 274 2.96 -1.15 5.88
N ILE A 275 4.23 -0.75 6.07
CA ILE A 275 5.03 -1.22 7.21
C ILE A 275 4.45 -0.76 8.55
N SER A 276 3.89 0.46 8.60
CA SER A 276 3.27 1.00 9.82
C SER A 276 1.85 0.50 10.08
N VAL A 277 1.21 -0.17 9.11
CA VAL A 277 -0.21 -0.54 9.13
C VAL A 277 -0.40 -2.05 9.21
N ASP A 278 0.25 -2.82 8.33
CA ASP A 278 0.05 -4.26 8.21
C ASP A 278 0.27 -5.06 9.51
N PRO A 279 1.23 -4.70 10.41
CA PRO A 279 1.38 -5.37 11.69
C PRO A 279 0.13 -5.31 12.57
N PHE A 280 -0.64 -4.21 12.49
CA PHE A 280 -1.88 -4.08 13.25
C PHE A 280 -2.99 -5.02 12.73
N TYR A 281 -3.00 -5.33 11.43
CA TYR A 281 -3.91 -6.32 10.86
C TYR A 281 -3.69 -7.70 11.49
N LEU A 282 -2.43 -8.14 11.53
CA LEU A 282 -2.09 -9.42 12.14
C LEU A 282 -2.32 -9.41 13.66
N ALA A 283 -1.99 -8.30 14.32
CA ALA A 283 -2.19 -8.15 15.76
C ALA A 283 -3.68 -8.20 16.15
N GLN A 284 -4.55 -7.53 15.39
CA GLN A 284 -6.00 -7.56 15.59
C GLN A 284 -6.54 -8.99 15.51
N LYS A 285 -6.20 -9.71 14.43
CA LYS A 285 -6.64 -11.10 14.23
C LYS A 285 -6.15 -12.03 15.32
N ALA A 286 -4.89 -11.87 15.75
CA ALA A 286 -4.34 -12.64 16.85
C ALA A 286 -5.11 -12.41 18.17
N GLN A 287 -5.44 -11.15 18.48
CA GLN A 287 -6.22 -10.80 19.68
C GLN A 287 -7.65 -11.34 19.63
N GLU A 288 -8.30 -11.31 18.47
CA GLU A 288 -9.62 -11.93 18.27
C GLU A 288 -9.61 -13.43 18.55
N LEU A 289 -8.48 -14.08 18.25
CA LEU A 289 -8.26 -15.51 18.54
C LEU A 289 -7.76 -15.77 19.97
N GLY A 290 -7.67 -14.73 20.80
CA GLY A 290 -7.25 -14.84 22.21
C GLY A 290 -5.74 -14.85 22.43
N TYR A 291 -4.92 -14.53 21.40
CA TYR A 291 -3.45 -14.47 21.51
C TYR A 291 -2.98 -13.01 21.55
N HIS A 292 -2.17 -12.65 22.54
CA HIS A 292 -1.53 -11.34 22.61
C HIS A 292 -0.19 -11.35 21.87
N PRO A 293 -0.07 -10.63 20.73
CA PRO A 293 1.13 -10.66 19.89
C PRO A 293 2.20 -9.70 20.44
N GLU A 294 2.95 -10.12 21.43
CA GLU A 294 3.90 -9.27 22.20
C GLU A 294 4.98 -8.64 21.30
N ILE A 295 5.65 -9.42 20.48
CA ILE A 295 6.76 -8.96 19.63
C ILE A 295 6.29 -7.91 18.61
N ILE A 296 5.17 -8.18 17.94
CA ILE A 296 4.59 -7.27 16.93
C ILE A 296 4.22 -5.94 17.58
N LEU A 297 3.50 -5.98 18.70
CA LEU A 297 3.05 -4.78 19.40
C LEU A 297 4.20 -4.02 20.06
N ALA A 298 5.23 -4.72 20.57
CA ALA A 298 6.42 -4.08 21.12
C ALA A 298 7.20 -3.35 20.01
N GLY A 299 7.40 -4.00 18.85
CA GLY A 299 8.03 -3.38 17.68
C GLY A 299 7.31 -2.12 17.24
N ARG A 300 5.98 -2.18 17.11
CA ARG A 300 5.18 -1.00 16.76
C ARG A 300 5.31 0.14 17.78
N ARG A 301 5.20 -0.13 19.07
CA ARG A 301 5.37 0.89 20.11
C ARG A 301 6.74 1.57 20.03
N LEU A 302 7.79 0.79 19.77
CA LEU A 302 9.13 1.33 19.63
C LEU A 302 9.22 2.25 18.41
N ASN A 303 8.82 1.77 17.22
CA ASN A 303 8.85 2.53 15.98
C ASN A 303 7.99 3.80 16.06
N ASP A 304 6.79 3.73 16.64
CA ASP A 304 5.91 4.88 16.86
C ASP A 304 6.52 5.92 17.82
N SER A 305 7.41 5.50 18.73
CA SER A 305 8.09 6.41 19.65
C SER A 305 9.30 7.15 19.04
N MET A 306 9.74 6.79 17.84
CA MET A 306 10.99 7.31 17.29
C MET A 306 10.92 8.79 16.93
N GLY A 307 9.79 9.29 16.43
CA GLY A 307 9.63 10.73 16.15
C GLY A 307 9.85 11.59 17.38
N LYS A 308 9.23 11.23 18.50
CA LYS A 308 9.45 11.91 19.79
C LYS A 308 10.87 11.76 20.31
N HIS A 309 11.47 10.59 20.14
CA HIS A 309 12.88 10.36 20.51
C HIS A 309 13.82 11.30 19.76
N VAL A 310 13.65 11.43 18.43
CA VAL A 310 14.46 12.34 17.61
C VAL A 310 14.33 13.79 18.09
N ALA A 311 13.11 14.28 18.30
CA ALA A 311 12.87 15.63 18.80
C ALA A 311 13.51 15.84 20.17
N THR A 312 13.37 14.87 21.09
CA THR A 312 14.01 14.93 22.42
C THR A 312 15.54 15.01 22.32
N GLU A 313 16.16 14.24 21.45
CA GLU A 313 17.63 14.29 21.25
C GLU A 313 18.07 15.64 20.66
N VAL A 314 17.30 16.22 19.71
CA VAL A 314 17.56 17.59 19.21
C VAL A 314 17.59 18.57 20.37
N ILE A 315 16.58 18.56 21.25
CA ILE A 315 16.50 19.46 22.41
C ILE A 315 17.68 19.25 23.36
N LYS A 316 18.03 18.01 23.69
CA LYS A 316 19.21 17.71 24.53
C LYS A 316 20.51 18.25 23.92
N HIS A 317 20.67 18.12 22.60
CA HIS A 317 21.85 18.67 21.92
C HIS A 317 21.87 20.18 21.92
N MET A 318 20.74 20.87 21.77
CA MET A 318 20.64 22.32 21.93
C MET A 318 21.06 22.75 23.33
N MET A 319 20.51 22.09 24.36
CA MET A 319 20.87 22.41 25.78
C MET A 319 22.34 22.17 26.07
N ARG A 320 22.94 21.08 25.59
CA ARG A 320 24.37 20.81 25.77
C ARG A 320 25.31 21.85 25.11
N LYS A 321 24.76 22.58 24.11
CA LYS A 321 25.46 23.66 23.40
C LYS A 321 25.06 25.05 23.88
N ASP A 322 24.38 25.16 25.02
CA ASP A 322 23.86 26.41 25.57
C ASP A 322 22.96 27.20 24.60
N LEU A 323 22.30 26.51 23.69
CA LEU A 323 21.31 27.11 22.78
C LEU A 323 19.96 27.25 23.49
N LYS A 324 19.33 28.42 23.33
CA LYS A 324 17.96 28.63 23.80
C LYS A 324 17.00 27.66 23.07
N VAL A 325 16.16 26.94 23.80
CA VAL A 325 15.17 26.01 23.24
C VAL A 325 13.89 26.74 22.87
N ILE A 326 13.29 27.43 23.85
CA ILE A 326 12.04 28.21 23.66
C ILE A 326 12.31 29.35 22.68
N ASP A 327 11.36 29.60 21.75
CA ASP A 327 11.47 30.57 20.65
C ASP A 327 12.64 30.33 19.68
N SER A 328 13.29 29.17 19.76
CA SER A 328 14.29 28.80 18.74
C SER A 328 13.64 28.46 17.41
N LYS A 329 14.43 28.51 16.34
CA LYS A 329 13.99 28.20 14.98
C LYS A 329 14.59 26.89 14.53
N VAL A 330 13.75 25.92 14.15
CA VAL A 330 14.18 24.60 13.66
C VAL A 330 13.60 24.36 12.27
N LEU A 331 14.46 24.01 11.33
CA LEU A 331 14.08 23.61 9.98
C LEU A 331 14.11 22.08 9.88
N ILE A 332 12.97 21.50 9.52
CA ILE A 332 12.87 20.08 9.15
C ILE A 332 13.02 19.98 7.64
N LEU A 333 13.94 19.14 7.18
CA LEU A 333 14.17 18.84 5.77
C LEU A 333 13.59 17.46 5.43
N GLY A 334 12.56 17.44 4.59
CA GLY A 334 11.81 16.25 4.21
C GLY A 334 10.55 16.05 5.06
N PHE A 335 9.43 15.76 4.42
CA PHE A 335 8.14 15.48 5.07
C PHE A 335 7.44 14.24 4.52
N THR A 336 7.75 13.83 3.29
CA THR A 336 7.23 12.58 2.73
C THR A 336 7.61 11.38 3.59
N PHE A 337 6.83 10.33 3.55
CA PHE A 337 7.12 9.16 4.40
C PHE A 337 8.36 8.38 3.96
N LYS A 338 8.85 8.64 2.73
CA LYS A 338 9.94 7.92 2.08
C LYS A 338 10.61 8.82 1.03
N GLU A 339 11.88 8.59 0.78
CA GLU A 339 12.64 9.20 -0.31
C GLU A 339 12.04 8.88 -1.69
N ASP A 340 12.21 9.77 -2.65
CA ASP A 340 11.77 9.66 -4.04
C ASP A 340 10.27 9.36 -4.24
N CYS A 341 9.45 9.75 -3.29
CA CYS A 341 8.01 9.53 -3.30
C CYS A 341 7.28 10.80 -2.84
N PRO A 342 6.27 11.31 -3.58
CA PRO A 342 5.53 12.51 -3.19
C PRO A 342 4.50 12.27 -2.08
N ASP A 343 4.30 11.03 -1.64
CA ASP A 343 3.24 10.63 -0.71
C ASP A 343 3.56 11.06 0.73
N VAL A 344 2.66 11.81 1.33
CA VAL A 344 2.79 12.35 2.70
C VAL A 344 1.98 11.58 3.74
N ARG A 345 1.13 10.64 3.31
CA ARG A 345 0.22 9.93 4.21
C ARG A 345 0.97 9.09 5.23
N ASN A 346 0.52 9.13 6.49
CA ASN A 346 1.14 8.43 7.63
C ASN A 346 2.66 8.73 7.80
N THR A 347 3.13 9.91 7.40
CA THR A 347 4.50 10.30 7.70
C THR A 347 4.72 10.42 9.20
N ARG A 348 5.85 9.91 9.70
CA ARG A 348 6.22 10.06 11.11
C ARG A 348 7.04 11.33 11.39
N VAL A 349 7.30 12.11 10.37
CA VAL A 349 7.91 13.45 10.53
C VAL A 349 6.96 14.39 11.26
N ILE A 350 5.64 14.18 11.12
CA ILE A 350 4.64 14.93 11.89
C ILE A 350 4.82 14.78 13.41
N ASP A 351 5.27 13.60 13.87
CA ASP A 351 5.53 13.37 15.29
C ASP A 351 6.70 14.21 15.80
N ILE A 352 7.76 14.38 14.96
CA ILE A 352 8.88 15.29 15.26
C ILE A 352 8.40 16.73 15.31
N TYR A 353 7.63 17.15 14.31
CA TYR A 353 7.08 18.51 14.25
C TYR A 353 6.25 18.83 15.50
N ASN A 354 5.30 17.98 15.84
CA ASN A 354 4.41 18.18 16.99
C ASN A 354 5.18 18.18 18.32
N GLU A 355 6.15 17.30 18.48
CA GLU A 355 6.96 17.25 19.70
C GLU A 355 7.83 18.51 19.84
N LEU A 356 8.47 18.99 18.78
CA LEU A 356 9.24 20.25 18.81
C LEU A 356 8.33 21.46 19.09
N LYS A 357 7.14 21.52 18.49
CA LYS A 357 6.15 22.56 18.77
C LYS A 357 5.71 22.56 20.24
N SER A 358 5.66 21.42 20.90
CA SER A 358 5.29 21.31 22.32
C SER A 358 6.32 21.94 23.27
N PHE A 359 7.52 22.25 22.78
CA PHE A 359 8.56 22.99 23.49
C PHE A 359 8.66 24.46 23.09
N ASP A 360 7.59 25.01 22.49
CA ASP A 360 7.53 26.39 22.00
C ASP A 360 8.64 26.75 21.00
N ILE A 361 9.04 25.79 20.18
CA ILE A 361 9.98 25.97 19.07
C ILE A 361 9.20 26.44 17.83
N ASP A 362 9.75 27.40 17.11
CA ASP A 362 9.26 27.81 15.80
C ASP A 362 9.76 26.83 14.73
N VAL A 363 8.88 25.95 14.25
CA VAL A 363 9.22 24.86 13.34
C VAL A 363 8.77 25.18 11.92
N CYS A 364 9.72 25.17 11.00
CA CYS A 364 9.46 25.23 9.57
C CYS A 364 9.76 23.87 8.92
N VAL A 365 8.97 23.49 7.91
CA VAL A 365 9.16 22.26 7.14
C VAL A 365 9.43 22.62 5.69
N TYR A 366 10.46 22.05 5.10
CA TYR A 366 10.77 22.14 3.68
C TYR A 366 10.80 20.74 3.06
N ASP A 367 10.00 20.54 2.00
CA ASP A 367 10.03 19.32 1.19
C ASP A 367 9.68 19.68 -0.27
N PRO A 368 10.58 19.45 -1.24
CA PRO A 368 10.32 19.76 -2.64
C PRO A 368 9.38 18.78 -3.34
N TRP A 369 9.15 17.59 -2.77
CA TRP A 369 8.30 16.54 -3.34
C TRP A 369 6.87 16.57 -2.81
N ALA A 370 6.69 16.98 -1.56
CA ALA A 370 5.39 16.96 -0.90
C ALA A 370 4.43 18.01 -1.50
N ASP A 371 3.19 17.64 -1.75
CA ASP A 371 2.14 18.57 -2.12
C ASP A 371 1.67 19.37 -0.89
N ALA A 372 1.86 20.68 -0.93
CA ALA A 372 1.54 21.55 0.21
C ALA A 372 0.02 21.58 0.52
N ALA A 373 -0.84 21.42 -0.47
CA ALA A 373 -2.29 21.38 -0.26
C ALA A 373 -2.71 20.06 0.40
N GLU A 374 -2.08 18.95 0.03
CA GLU A 374 -2.31 17.65 0.66
C GLU A 374 -1.80 17.64 2.11
N VAL A 375 -0.62 18.21 2.39
CA VAL A 375 -0.10 18.34 3.76
C VAL A 375 -1.01 19.21 4.63
N MET A 376 -1.50 20.34 4.09
CA MET A 376 -2.46 21.18 4.81
C MET A 376 -3.76 20.43 5.09
N HIS A 377 -4.27 19.66 4.13
CA HIS A 377 -5.50 18.87 4.30
C HIS A 377 -5.34 17.76 5.35
N GLU A 378 -4.24 17.01 5.31
CA GLU A 378 -4.03 15.84 6.17
C GLU A 378 -3.56 16.20 7.59
N TYR A 379 -2.71 17.24 7.72
CA TYR A 379 -2.02 17.54 8.98
C TYR A 379 -2.27 18.93 9.52
N GLY A 380 -2.90 19.83 8.74
CA GLY A 380 -3.17 21.21 9.15
C GLY A 380 -1.94 22.09 9.31
N ILE A 381 -0.83 21.73 8.65
CA ILE A 381 0.43 22.49 8.70
C ILE A 381 0.82 23.03 7.34
N GLU A 382 1.51 24.19 7.33
CA GLU A 382 2.13 24.74 6.13
C GLU A 382 3.53 24.20 5.94
N ILE A 383 3.86 23.84 4.69
CA ILE A 383 5.21 23.47 4.29
C ILE A 383 5.70 24.35 3.13
N ILE A 384 7.01 24.40 2.94
CA ILE A 384 7.64 25.00 1.77
C ILE A 384 8.05 23.86 0.83
N ASN A 385 7.49 23.86 -0.39
CA ASN A 385 7.79 22.86 -1.42
C ASN A 385 8.49 23.45 -2.65
N GLY A 386 9.05 24.65 -2.53
CA GLY A 386 9.76 25.39 -3.58
C GLY A 386 9.28 26.85 -3.65
N GLY A 387 9.94 27.66 -4.49
CA GLY A 387 9.64 29.07 -4.64
C GLY A 387 10.40 30.00 -3.68
N ARG A 388 10.00 31.31 -3.64
CA ARG A 388 10.68 32.36 -2.86
C ARG A 388 10.21 32.49 -1.41
N LYS A 389 9.41 31.55 -0.92
CA LYS A 389 9.02 31.55 0.50
C LYS A 389 10.22 31.20 1.36
N THR A 390 10.49 32.01 2.36
CA THR A 390 11.56 31.76 3.37
C THR A 390 10.93 31.17 4.62
N CYS A 391 11.63 30.19 5.22
CA CYS A 391 11.34 29.75 6.56
C CYS A 391 11.70 30.84 7.51
N PHE A 392 11.04 31.48 8.24
CA PHE A 392 11.46 32.46 9.24
C PHE A 392 11.61 33.90 8.72
N GLY A 393 10.84 34.31 7.71
CA GLY A 393 10.55 35.69 7.34
C GLY A 393 11.73 36.62 7.06
#